data_da53778131301f455b7d522f7df2c0c3
#
_entry.id   da53778131301f455b7d522f7df2c0c3
#
_cell.length_a   1.000
_cell.length_b   1.000
_cell.length_c   1.000
_cell.angle_alpha   90.00
_cell.angle_beta   90.00
_cell.angle_gamma   90.00
#
_symmetry.space_group_name_H-M   'P 1'
#
loop_
_entity.id
_entity.type
_entity.pdbx_description
1 polymer ?
#
loop_
_entity_poly.entity_id
_entity_poly.type
_entity_poly.pdbx_seq_one_letter_code
_entity_poly.pdbx_strand_id
1 'polypeptide(L)'
;MFLMDDTFAFDDIKTEDIGGDRYYVTPYGKFKSVTSILKVLADEKALFHWRKRVGDKEADRQTQEAVDRGNVLHDLSEKYLLNKLNESDVGNDEGSLMFLSSKKYLDTIEKVVAVEVPLYSKKYQYAGRVDGVRS
;
A
#
# COMPACT_ATOMS: atom_id res chain seq x y z
N MET A 1 -3.99 -21.58 4.63
CA MET A 1 -2.95 -21.44 3.60
C MET A 1 -3.59 -21.02 2.30
N PHE A 2 -2.97 -20.08 1.61
CA PHE A 2 -3.46 -19.58 0.33
C PHE A 2 -2.82 -20.32 -0.84
N LEU A 3 -3.63 -20.62 -1.86
CA LEU A 3 -3.11 -21.14 -3.12
C LEU A 3 -2.54 -19.97 -3.93
N MET A 4 -1.36 -20.18 -4.50
CA MET A 4 -0.71 -19.19 -5.34
C MET A 4 -0.97 -19.52 -6.82
N ASP A 5 -1.36 -18.50 -7.59
CA ASP A 5 -1.60 -18.63 -9.02
C ASP A 5 -0.48 -17.96 -9.80
N ASP A 6 0.43 -18.75 -10.34
CA ASP A 6 1.60 -18.28 -11.09
C ASP A 6 1.33 -18.16 -12.60
N THR A 7 0.07 -18.28 -13.03
CA THR A 7 -0.31 -18.24 -14.43
C THR A 7 0.01 -16.89 -15.09
N PHE A 8 -0.08 -15.81 -14.31
CA PHE A 8 0.13 -14.46 -14.80
C PHE A 8 1.55 -13.99 -14.50
N ALA A 9 2.17 -13.37 -15.51
CA ALA A 9 3.46 -12.71 -15.38
C ALA A 9 3.24 -11.19 -15.32
N PHE A 10 3.94 -10.54 -14.39
CA PHE A 10 3.90 -9.08 -14.24
C PHE A 10 5.28 -8.50 -14.54
N ASP A 11 5.30 -7.33 -15.18
CA ASP A 11 6.55 -6.64 -15.49
C ASP A 11 7.25 -6.18 -14.20
N ASP A 12 8.58 -6.30 -14.17
CA ASP A 12 9.40 -5.73 -13.10
C ASP A 12 9.60 -4.23 -13.39
N ILE A 13 8.82 -3.41 -12.69
CA ILE A 13 8.77 -1.97 -12.93
C ILE A 13 9.44 -1.24 -11.76
N LYS A 14 10.46 -0.44 -12.10
CA LYS A 14 11.18 0.39 -11.13
C LYS A 14 10.51 1.75 -10.96
N THR A 15 10.78 2.40 -9.85
CA THR A 15 10.29 3.74 -9.56
C THR A 15 11.42 4.76 -9.57
N GLU A 16 11.08 6.00 -9.93
CA GLU A 16 11.98 7.15 -9.89
C GLU A 16 11.25 8.34 -9.28
N ASP A 17 11.93 9.10 -8.42
CA ASP A 17 11.38 10.34 -7.87
C ASP A 17 11.94 11.52 -8.66
N ILE A 18 11.05 12.32 -9.27
CA ILE A 18 11.40 13.49 -10.08
C ILE A 18 10.56 14.67 -9.61
N GLY A 19 11.22 15.71 -9.09
CA GLY A 19 10.54 16.91 -8.65
C GLY A 19 9.52 16.70 -7.52
N GLY A 20 9.74 15.71 -6.66
CA GLY A 20 8.83 15.37 -5.56
C GLY A 20 7.71 14.42 -5.94
N ASP A 21 7.60 14.05 -7.20
CA ASP A 21 6.61 13.09 -7.67
C ASP A 21 7.26 11.75 -8.02
N ARG A 22 6.53 10.67 -7.77
CA ARG A 22 6.97 9.32 -8.12
C ARG A 22 6.53 8.97 -9.53
N TYR A 23 7.47 8.44 -10.30
CA TYR A 23 7.25 7.89 -11.64
C TYR A 23 7.60 6.42 -11.68
N TYR A 24 6.86 5.67 -12.46
CA TYR A 24 7.15 4.27 -12.75
C TYR A 24 7.76 4.16 -14.14
N VAL A 25 8.92 3.49 -14.24
CA VAL A 25 9.63 3.29 -15.50
C VAL A 25 9.02 2.06 -16.19
N THR A 26 8.19 2.29 -17.21
CA THR A 26 7.52 1.24 -17.97
C THR A 26 8.17 1.06 -19.34
N PRO A 27 7.88 -0.04 -20.07
CA PRO A 27 8.34 -0.21 -21.45
C PRO A 27 7.88 0.90 -22.41
N TYR A 28 6.85 1.66 -22.03
CA TYR A 28 6.24 2.72 -22.83
C TYR A 28 6.62 4.13 -22.36
N GLY A 29 7.51 4.24 -21.39
CA GLY A 29 7.95 5.51 -20.83
C GLY A 29 7.77 5.62 -19.33
N LYS A 30 8.00 6.82 -18.78
CA LYS A 30 7.85 7.10 -17.36
C LYS A 30 6.43 7.59 -17.08
N PHE A 31 5.67 6.82 -16.31
CA PHE A 31 4.29 7.11 -15.96
C PHE A 31 4.19 7.59 -14.51
N LYS A 32 3.46 8.67 -14.31
CA LYS A 32 3.25 9.25 -12.99
C LYS A 32 2.44 8.30 -12.10
N SER A 33 2.79 8.20 -10.83
CA SER A 33 2.06 7.34 -9.89
C SER A 33 0.65 7.88 -9.63
N VAL A 34 -0.30 6.96 -9.41
CA VAL A 34 -1.68 7.31 -9.04
C VAL A 34 -1.69 8.15 -7.76
N THR A 35 -0.84 7.83 -6.80
CA THR A 35 -0.71 8.59 -5.55
C THR A 35 -0.29 10.03 -5.82
N SER A 36 0.67 10.26 -6.72
CA SER A 36 1.11 11.61 -7.10
C SER A 36 0.00 12.38 -7.82
N ILE A 37 -0.80 11.71 -8.65
CA ILE A 37 -1.94 12.34 -9.32
C ILE A 37 -3.01 12.73 -8.30
N LEU A 38 -3.36 11.83 -7.38
CA LEU A 38 -4.37 12.07 -6.35
C LEU A 38 -3.95 13.16 -5.37
N LYS A 39 -2.67 13.37 -5.17
CA LYS A 39 -2.12 14.44 -4.32
C LYS A 39 -2.59 15.83 -4.79
N VAL A 40 -2.76 16.02 -6.09
CA VAL A 40 -3.27 17.28 -6.65
C VAL A 40 -4.71 17.53 -6.24
N LEU A 41 -5.48 16.46 -5.99
CA LEU A 41 -6.89 16.53 -5.58
C LEU A 41 -7.06 16.57 -4.06
N ALA A 42 -5.97 16.43 -3.29
CA ALA A 42 -6.02 16.41 -1.83
C ALA A 42 -6.45 17.78 -1.28
N ASP A 43 -7.29 17.76 -0.25
CA ASP A 43 -7.73 18.97 0.43
C ASP A 43 -6.65 19.46 1.42
N GLU A 44 -5.72 20.25 0.91
CA GLU A 44 -4.64 20.82 1.71
C GLU A 44 -5.16 21.80 2.78
N LYS A 45 -6.30 22.45 2.54
CA LYS A 45 -6.89 23.37 3.52
C LYS A 45 -7.40 22.64 4.76
N ALA A 46 -8.06 21.51 4.59
CA ALA A 46 -8.55 20.70 5.70
C ALA A 46 -7.39 20.23 6.58
N LEU A 47 -6.31 19.74 5.95
CA LEU A 47 -5.11 19.33 6.67
C LEU A 47 -4.44 20.49 7.40
N PHE A 48 -4.32 21.64 6.75
CA PHE A 48 -3.75 22.85 7.34
C PHE A 48 -4.53 23.31 8.58
N HIS A 49 -5.87 23.35 8.50
CA HIS A 49 -6.74 23.74 9.62
C HIS A 49 -6.66 22.72 10.77
N TRP A 50 -6.62 21.43 10.45
CA TRP A 50 -6.46 20.40 11.46
C TRP A 50 -5.12 20.55 12.20
N ARG A 51 -4.02 20.75 11.47
CA ARG A 51 -2.71 20.95 12.07
C ARG A 51 -2.64 22.18 12.97
N LYS A 52 -3.29 23.26 12.56
CA LYS A 52 -3.41 24.48 13.41
C LYS A 52 -4.19 24.21 14.69
N ARG A 53 -5.28 23.44 14.59
CA ARG A 53 -6.13 23.13 15.74
C ARG A 53 -5.43 22.26 16.78
N VAL A 54 -4.70 21.25 16.36
CA VAL A 54 -4.03 20.30 17.26
C VAL A 54 -2.59 20.67 17.59
N GLY A 55 -1.94 21.53 16.80
CA GLY A 55 -0.55 21.88 16.88
C GLY A 55 0.35 20.94 16.08
N ASP A 56 1.47 21.46 15.56
CA ASP A 56 2.37 20.70 14.68
C ASP A 56 2.95 19.47 15.35
N LYS A 57 3.37 19.59 16.61
CA LYS A 57 3.96 18.47 17.37
C LYS A 57 2.97 17.32 17.54
N GLU A 58 1.74 17.63 17.92
CA GLU A 58 0.68 16.63 18.10
C GLU A 58 0.24 16.05 16.74
N ALA A 59 0.15 16.88 15.70
CA ALA A 59 -0.17 16.43 14.35
C ALA A 59 0.90 15.45 13.84
N ASP A 60 2.18 15.74 14.05
CA ASP A 60 3.28 14.87 13.64
C ASP A 60 3.25 13.54 14.41
N ARG A 61 2.95 13.58 15.72
CA ARG A 61 2.81 12.39 16.55
C ARG A 61 1.69 11.50 16.05
N GLN A 62 0.50 12.05 15.78
CA GLN A 62 -0.65 11.29 15.28
C GLN A 62 -0.39 10.72 13.89
N THR A 63 0.26 11.48 13.03
CA THR A 63 0.64 11.03 11.69
C THR A 63 1.62 9.87 11.77
N GLN A 64 2.65 9.96 12.65
CA GLN A 64 3.62 8.89 12.80
C GLN A 64 2.98 7.61 13.35
N GLU A 65 2.08 7.73 14.32
CA GLU A 65 1.34 6.58 14.84
C GLU A 65 0.51 5.90 13.74
N ALA A 66 -0.16 6.70 12.91
CA ALA A 66 -0.96 6.17 11.80
C ALA A 66 -0.09 5.46 10.75
N VAL A 67 1.09 6.01 10.43
CA VAL A 67 2.05 5.41 9.52
C VAL A 67 2.57 4.09 10.07
N ASP A 68 2.98 4.07 11.34
CA ASP A 68 3.51 2.86 12.00
C ASP A 68 2.46 1.75 12.03
N ARG A 69 1.24 2.08 12.40
CA ARG A 69 0.10 1.16 12.44
C ARG A 69 -0.20 0.59 11.05
N GLY A 70 -0.23 1.46 10.04
CA GLY A 70 -0.46 1.06 8.65
C GLY A 70 0.64 0.15 8.12
N ASN A 71 1.91 0.45 8.42
CA ASN A 71 3.03 -0.36 8.00
C ASN A 71 2.99 -1.76 8.61
N VAL A 72 2.65 -1.89 9.88
CA VAL A 72 2.50 -3.19 10.55
C VAL A 72 1.37 -4.00 9.91
N LEU A 73 0.20 -3.39 9.73
CA LEU A 73 -0.95 -4.05 9.10
C LEU A 73 -0.61 -4.53 7.69
N HIS A 74 0.02 -3.70 6.90
CA HIS A 74 0.41 -4.00 5.53
C HIS A 74 1.41 -5.16 5.48
N ASP A 75 2.45 -5.11 6.30
CA ASP A 75 3.49 -6.13 6.36
C ASP A 75 2.94 -7.50 6.79
N LEU A 76 2.11 -7.52 7.83
CA LEU A 76 1.49 -8.77 8.30
C LEU A 76 0.54 -9.36 7.25
N SER A 77 -0.25 -8.50 6.58
CA SER A 77 -1.17 -8.93 5.52
C SER A 77 -0.42 -9.51 4.33
N GLU A 78 0.67 -8.89 3.91
CA GLU A 78 1.53 -9.38 2.83
C GLU A 78 2.12 -10.75 3.19
N LYS A 79 2.72 -10.88 4.36
CA LYS A 79 3.28 -12.15 4.82
C LYS A 79 2.22 -13.25 4.90
N TYR A 80 1.03 -12.90 5.37
CA TYR A 80 -0.08 -13.85 5.48
C TYR A 80 -0.52 -14.37 4.10
N LEU A 81 -0.70 -13.47 3.14
CA LEU A 81 -1.10 -13.85 1.77
C LEU A 81 -0.03 -14.66 1.06
N LEU A 82 1.25 -14.44 1.37
CA LEU A 82 2.37 -15.20 0.82
C LEU A 82 2.65 -16.51 1.59
N ASN A 83 1.86 -16.84 2.59
CA ASN A 83 2.04 -18.01 3.47
C ASN A 83 3.38 -18.00 4.23
N LYS A 84 3.87 -16.81 4.58
CA LYS A 84 5.17 -16.61 5.26
C LYS A 84 5.03 -16.04 6.67
N LEU A 85 3.80 -15.89 7.17
CA LEU A 85 3.56 -15.33 8.49
C LEU A 85 3.88 -16.36 9.58
N ASN A 86 4.66 -15.94 10.58
CA ASN A 86 4.92 -16.69 11.80
C ASN A 86 4.11 -16.09 12.95
N GLU A 87 3.73 -16.90 13.94
CA GLU A 87 3.01 -16.43 15.12
C GLU A 87 3.78 -15.34 15.87
N SER A 88 5.11 -15.42 15.89
CA SER A 88 5.98 -14.43 16.52
C SER A 88 5.95 -13.05 15.82
N ASP A 89 5.49 -12.98 14.58
CA ASP A 89 5.38 -11.71 13.85
C ASP A 89 4.21 -10.85 14.34
N VAL A 90 3.21 -11.47 14.95
CA VAL A 90 2.00 -10.80 15.44
C VAL A 90 2.19 -10.42 16.91
N GLY A 91 2.22 -9.12 17.17
CA GLY A 91 2.36 -8.59 18.53
C GLY A 91 1.03 -8.16 19.14
N ASN A 92 1.10 -7.28 20.14
CA ASN A 92 -0.06 -6.70 20.83
C ASN A 92 -0.29 -5.23 20.44
N ASP A 93 0.48 -4.72 19.50
CA ASP A 93 0.36 -3.36 19.00
C ASP A 93 -0.93 -3.18 18.18
N GLU A 94 -1.31 -1.95 17.95
CA GLU A 94 -2.57 -1.61 17.28
C GLU A 94 -2.62 -2.15 15.84
N GLY A 95 -1.53 -2.08 15.10
CA GLY A 95 -1.43 -2.63 13.74
C GLY A 95 -1.65 -4.14 13.70
N SER A 96 -1.08 -4.88 14.66
CA SER A 96 -1.28 -6.32 14.80
C SER A 96 -2.73 -6.67 15.13
N LEU A 97 -3.37 -5.91 16.02
CA LEU A 97 -4.79 -6.12 16.35
C LEU A 97 -5.69 -5.84 15.14
N MET A 98 -5.38 -4.81 14.36
CA MET A 98 -6.10 -4.52 13.11
C MET A 98 -5.94 -5.65 12.11
N PHE A 99 -4.75 -6.23 11.99
CA PHE A 99 -4.52 -7.40 11.14
C PHE A 99 -5.40 -8.57 11.58
N LEU A 100 -5.43 -8.90 12.86
CA LEU A 100 -6.25 -10.00 13.39
C LEU A 100 -7.74 -9.77 13.10
N SER A 101 -8.21 -8.54 13.18
CA SER A 101 -9.59 -8.18 12.83
C SER A 101 -9.88 -8.34 11.34
N SER A 102 -8.89 -8.11 10.49
CA SER A 102 -9.02 -8.21 9.03
C SER A 102 -8.85 -9.64 8.51
N LYS A 103 -8.24 -10.51 9.30
CA LYS A 103 -7.87 -11.88 8.90
C LYS A 103 -9.05 -12.67 8.34
N LYS A 104 -10.22 -12.54 8.94
CA LYS A 104 -11.44 -13.24 8.48
C LYS A 104 -11.85 -12.87 7.06
N TYR A 105 -11.57 -11.63 6.63
CA TYR A 105 -11.85 -11.19 5.27
C TYR A 105 -10.79 -11.72 4.30
N LEU A 106 -9.54 -11.74 4.71
CA LEU A 106 -8.46 -12.32 3.91
C LEU A 106 -8.67 -13.82 3.71
N ASP A 107 -9.19 -14.52 4.71
CA ASP A 107 -9.46 -15.96 4.63
C ASP A 107 -10.54 -16.32 3.61
N THR A 108 -11.30 -15.35 3.09
CA THR A 108 -12.27 -15.58 2.00
C THR A 108 -11.59 -15.69 0.63
N ILE A 109 -10.31 -15.35 0.53
CA ILE A 109 -9.54 -15.40 -0.72
C ILE A 109 -9.08 -16.84 -0.95
N GLU A 110 -9.48 -17.43 -2.09
CA GLU A 110 -9.10 -18.80 -2.44
C GLU A 110 -7.72 -18.86 -3.10
N LYS A 111 -7.49 -17.99 -4.07
CA LYS A 111 -6.22 -17.93 -4.82
C LYS A 111 -5.63 -16.53 -4.83
N VAL A 112 -4.34 -16.45 -4.61
CA VAL A 112 -3.57 -15.21 -4.68
C VAL A 112 -2.80 -15.21 -6.01
N VAL A 113 -3.07 -14.23 -6.85
CA VAL A 113 -2.40 -14.07 -8.15
C VAL A 113 -1.09 -13.31 -7.97
N ALA A 114 -1.13 -12.21 -7.22
CA ALA A 114 0.05 -11.39 -6.96
C ALA A 114 -0.13 -10.61 -5.68
N VAL A 115 1.00 -10.25 -5.05
CA VAL A 115 1.06 -9.39 -3.86
C VAL A 115 2.10 -8.32 -4.13
N GLU A 116 1.77 -7.07 -3.79
CA GLU A 116 2.66 -5.93 -3.96
C GLU A 116 3.19 -5.78 -5.39
N VAL A 117 2.29 -5.84 -6.38
CA VAL A 117 2.68 -5.80 -7.78
C VAL A 117 2.43 -4.41 -8.39
N PRO A 118 3.40 -3.85 -9.14
CA PRO A 118 3.19 -2.62 -9.89
C PRO A 118 2.38 -2.89 -11.16
N LEU A 119 1.42 -2.03 -11.42
CA LEU A 119 0.57 -2.07 -12.61
C LEU A 119 0.58 -0.70 -13.28
N TYR A 120 0.37 -0.66 -14.59
CA TYR A 120 0.31 0.59 -15.34
C TYR A 120 -0.74 0.56 -16.44
N SER A 121 -1.19 1.76 -16.82
CA SER A 121 -2.11 1.95 -17.95
C SER A 121 -1.37 2.67 -19.08
N LYS A 122 -1.16 1.98 -20.18
CA LYS A 122 -0.57 2.58 -21.39
C LYS A 122 -1.47 3.68 -21.94
N LYS A 123 -2.78 3.48 -21.92
CA LYS A 123 -3.75 4.43 -22.47
C LYS A 123 -3.76 5.76 -21.71
N TYR A 124 -3.79 5.70 -20.39
CA TYR A 124 -3.90 6.88 -19.53
C TYR A 124 -2.57 7.37 -18.96
N GLN A 125 -1.49 6.62 -19.19
CA GLN A 125 -0.14 6.96 -18.79
C GLN A 125 0.01 7.23 -17.28
N TYR A 126 -0.62 6.37 -16.47
CA TYR A 126 -0.41 6.35 -15.04
C TYR A 126 -0.05 4.95 -14.56
N ALA A 127 0.53 4.86 -13.39
CA ALA A 127 0.93 3.59 -12.79
C ALA A 127 0.75 3.61 -11.27
N GLY A 128 0.75 2.43 -10.67
CA GLY A 128 0.64 2.30 -9.23
C GLY A 128 1.00 0.90 -8.79
N ARG A 129 1.05 0.70 -7.50
CA ARG A 129 1.27 -0.61 -6.89
C ARG A 129 -0.01 -1.05 -6.19
N VAL A 130 -0.45 -2.27 -6.45
CA VAL A 130 -1.60 -2.86 -5.75
C VAL A 130 -1.11 -3.83 -4.67
N ASP A 131 -1.82 -3.85 -3.54
CA ASP A 131 -1.44 -4.69 -2.40
C ASP A 131 -1.62 -6.17 -2.69
N GLY A 132 -2.64 -6.52 -3.45
CA GLY A 132 -2.88 -7.91 -3.83
C GLY A 132 -3.85 -8.05 -4.97
N VAL A 133 -3.71 -9.15 -5.70
CA VAL A 133 -4.63 -9.55 -6.79
C VAL A 133 -5.08 -10.98 -6.51
N ARG A 134 -6.38 -11.22 -6.58
CA ARG A 134 -6.95 -12.55 -6.41
C ARG A 134 -7.67 -13.01 -7.68
N SER A 135 -7.79 -14.29 -7.80
CA SER A 135 -8.63 -14.88 -8.85
C SER A 135 -10.10 -14.91 -8.42
#